data_9a6b91951698322f53c9f7556eec8496
#
_entry.id   9a6b91951698322f53c9f7556eec8496
#
_cell.length_a   1.000
_cell.length_b   1.000
_cell.length_c   1.000
_cell.angle_alpha   90.00
_cell.angle_beta   90.00
_cell.angle_gamma   90.00
#
_symmetry.space_group_name_H-M   'P 1'
#
loop_
_entity.id
_entity.type
_entity.pdbx_description
1 polymer ?
#
loop_
_entity_poly.entity_id
_entity_poly.type
_entity_poly.pdbx_seq_one_letter_code
_entity_poly.pdbx_strand_id
1 'polypeptide(L)' 'MSDSTGRIAAKLADETIQVMVMTGDDRYYMKVAQTIGAASQTLEEAFLTEVRVRMAARKAMAMIQAAKKSAAPPKSSNQQ' A
#
# COMPACT_ATOMS: atom_id res chain seq x y z
N MET A 1 -18.72 -7.42 -13.09
CA MET A 1 -18.37 -7.14 -12.70
C MET A 1 -18.36 -6.45 -11.90
N SER A 2 -18.03 -6.63 -11.33
CA SER A 2 -18.42 -5.72 -10.59
C SER A 2 -17.39 -4.94 -9.98
N ASP A 3 -17.50 -3.74 -10.11
CA ASP A 3 -16.64 -2.84 -9.47
C ASP A 3 -16.78 -2.78 -8.01
N SER A 4 -17.87 -3.31 -7.43
CA SER A 4 -18.06 -3.19 -6.00
C SER A 4 -16.99 -3.98 -5.23
N THR A 5 -16.60 -5.15 -5.74
CA THR A 5 -15.51 -5.90 -5.08
C THR A 5 -14.24 -5.08 -5.07
N GLY A 6 -13.89 -4.46 -6.20
CA GLY A 6 -12.67 -3.66 -6.28
C GLY A 6 -12.71 -2.44 -5.39
N ARG A 7 -13.86 -1.76 -5.33
CA ARG A 7 -13.99 -0.58 -4.48
C ARG A 7 -13.93 -0.93 -3.01
N ILE A 8 -14.55 -2.03 -2.62
CA ILE A 8 -14.52 -2.46 -1.23
C ILE A 8 -13.10 -2.87 -0.86
N ALA A 9 -12.42 -3.62 -1.73
CA ALA A 9 -11.05 -4.04 -1.48
C ALA A 9 -10.13 -2.84 -1.33
N ALA A 10 -10.30 -1.82 -2.18
CA ALA A 10 -9.46 -0.64 -2.12
C ALA A 10 -9.68 0.12 -0.81
N LYS A 11 -10.92 0.24 -0.38
CA LYS A 11 -11.22 0.91 0.88
C LYS A 11 -10.62 0.16 2.06
N LEU A 12 -10.78 -1.15 2.07
CA LEU A 12 -10.21 -1.98 3.13
C LEU A 12 -8.69 -1.86 3.15
N ALA A 13 -8.08 -1.83 1.98
CA ALA A 13 -6.63 -1.70 1.89
C ALA A 13 -6.16 -0.37 2.44
N ASP A 14 -6.85 0.72 2.10
CA ASP A 14 -6.49 2.04 2.61
C ASP A 14 -6.53 2.07 4.13
N GLU A 15 -7.59 1.54 4.71
CA GLU A 15 -7.73 1.53 6.17
C GLU A 15 -6.67 0.64 6.81
N THR A 16 -6.38 -0.49 6.18
CA THR A 16 -5.37 -1.41 6.70
C THR A 16 -3.99 -0.76 6.72
N ILE A 17 -3.63 -0.08 5.63
CA ILE A 17 -2.34 0.60 5.57
C ILE A 17 -2.23 1.66 6.66
N GLN A 18 -3.33 2.38 6.93
CA GLN A 18 -3.32 3.38 8.00
C GLN A 18 -2.97 2.75 9.35
N VAL A 19 -3.58 1.60 9.66
CA VAL A 19 -3.29 0.92 10.91
C VAL A 19 -1.84 0.48 10.95
N MET A 20 -1.33 -0.05 9.83
CA MET A 20 0.05 -0.50 9.77
C MET A 20 1.03 0.64 10.01
N VAL A 21 0.73 1.82 9.47
CA VAL A 21 1.57 3.00 9.69
C VAL A 21 1.49 3.43 11.14
N MET A 22 0.29 3.45 11.71
CA MET A 22 0.10 3.91 13.08
C MET A 22 0.76 3.00 14.11
N THR A 23 0.76 1.69 13.84
CA THR A 23 1.22 0.72 14.84
C THR A 23 2.61 0.19 14.57
N GLY A 24 3.11 0.35 13.35
CA GLY A 24 4.38 -0.24 12.97
C GLY A 24 4.30 -1.74 12.69
N ASP A 25 3.08 -2.30 12.70
CA ASP A 25 2.88 -3.73 12.47
C ASP A 25 2.76 -3.98 10.97
N ASP A 26 3.85 -4.38 10.33
CA ASP A 26 3.86 -4.54 8.89
C ASP A 26 3.28 -5.88 8.43
N ARG A 27 2.74 -6.66 9.34
CA ARG A 27 2.05 -7.91 9.00
C ARG A 27 0.56 -7.84 9.27
N TYR A 28 0.07 -6.72 9.74
CA TYR A 28 -1.34 -6.60 10.09
C TYR A 28 -2.26 -6.95 8.91
N TYR A 29 -1.85 -6.62 7.68
CA TYR A 29 -2.69 -6.90 6.51
C TYR A 29 -2.97 -8.40 6.37
N MET A 30 -2.10 -9.26 6.88
CA MET A 30 -2.34 -10.70 6.79
C MET A 30 -3.51 -11.12 7.68
N LYS A 31 -3.64 -10.50 8.84
CA LYS A 31 -4.77 -10.77 9.72
C LYS A 31 -6.07 -10.32 9.08
N VAL A 32 -6.06 -9.16 8.47
CA VAL A 32 -7.24 -8.66 7.78
C VAL A 32 -7.62 -9.59 6.64
N ALA A 33 -6.62 -10.03 5.86
CA ALA A 33 -6.86 -10.93 4.75
C ALA A 33 -7.52 -12.23 5.22
N GLN A 34 -7.05 -12.79 6.32
CA GLN A 34 -7.63 -14.02 6.86
C GLN A 34 -9.09 -13.80 7.26
N THR A 35 -9.39 -12.68 7.88
CA THR A 35 -10.74 -12.35 8.27
C THR A 35 -11.66 -12.26 7.04
N ILE A 36 -11.18 -11.59 6.01
CA ILE A 36 -11.93 -11.46 4.77
C ILE A 36 -12.14 -12.82 4.12
N GLY A 37 -11.07 -13.61 4.06
CA GLY A 37 -11.10 -14.89 3.36
C GLY A 37 -12.05 -15.90 3.98
N ALA A 38 -12.31 -15.77 5.28
CA ALA A 38 -13.26 -16.65 5.93
C ALA A 38 -14.67 -16.46 5.36
N ALA A 39 -14.95 -15.26 4.85
CA ALA A 39 -16.27 -14.96 4.29
C ALA A 39 -16.27 -14.92 2.77
N SER A 40 -15.18 -14.47 2.15
CA SER A 40 -15.13 -14.30 0.70
C SER A 40 -13.69 -14.40 0.20
N GLN A 41 -13.39 -15.48 -0.47
CA GLN A 41 -12.07 -15.66 -1.03
C GLN A 41 -11.79 -14.68 -2.16
N THR A 42 -12.82 -14.36 -2.95
CA THR A 42 -12.68 -13.39 -4.01
C THR A 42 -12.28 -12.02 -3.46
N LEU A 43 -12.94 -11.58 -2.39
CA LEU A 43 -12.60 -10.30 -1.79
C LEU A 43 -11.22 -10.34 -1.15
N GLU A 44 -10.85 -11.47 -0.55
CA GLU A 44 -9.50 -11.60 0.02
C GLU A 44 -8.44 -11.39 -1.04
N GLU A 45 -8.59 -12.01 -2.21
CA GLU A 45 -7.61 -11.86 -3.28
C GLU A 45 -7.55 -10.43 -3.79
N ALA A 46 -8.70 -9.81 -3.96
CA ALA A 46 -8.73 -8.42 -4.40
C ALA A 46 -8.07 -7.51 -3.36
N PHE A 47 -8.34 -7.76 -2.09
CA PHE A 47 -7.73 -6.99 -1.00
C PHE A 47 -6.22 -7.14 -1.00
N LEU A 48 -5.71 -8.37 -1.10
CA LEU A 48 -4.27 -8.60 -1.10
C LEU A 48 -3.58 -7.89 -2.26
N THR A 49 -4.21 -7.91 -3.44
CA THR A 49 -3.67 -7.18 -4.58
C THR A 49 -3.57 -5.69 -4.27
N GLU A 50 -4.63 -5.11 -3.71
CA GLU A 50 -4.64 -3.68 -3.39
C GLU A 50 -3.60 -3.33 -2.34
N VAL A 51 -3.45 -4.17 -1.31
CA VAL A 51 -2.45 -3.92 -0.28
C VAL A 51 -1.04 -4.01 -0.86
N ARG A 52 -0.78 -5.03 -1.67
CA ARG A 52 0.55 -5.21 -2.25
C ARG A 52 0.95 -4.05 -3.14
N VAL A 53 0.01 -3.54 -3.92
CA VAL A 53 0.28 -2.38 -4.76
C VAL A 53 0.65 -1.18 -3.89
N ARG A 54 -0.09 -0.95 -2.82
CA ARG A 54 0.17 0.19 -1.95
C ARG A 54 1.49 0.04 -1.21
N MET A 55 1.81 -1.16 -0.75
CA MET A 55 3.08 -1.38 -0.06
C MET A 55 4.25 -1.18 -1.02
N ALA A 56 4.13 -1.66 -2.24
CA ALA A 56 5.17 -1.47 -3.24
C ALA A 56 5.34 0.01 -3.57
N ALA A 57 4.24 0.73 -3.70
CA ALA A 57 4.29 2.15 -3.99
C ALA A 57 4.98 2.93 -2.87
N ARG A 58 4.71 2.55 -1.62
CA ARG A 58 5.35 3.22 -0.49
C ARG A 58 6.85 2.98 -0.47
N LYS A 59 7.27 1.75 -0.76
CA LYS A 59 8.70 1.44 -0.83
C LYS A 59 9.38 2.22 -1.95
N ALA A 60 8.74 2.28 -3.10
CA ALA A 60 9.28 3.02 -4.22
C ALA A 60 9.37 4.51 -3.89
N MET A 61 8.34 5.05 -3.24
CA MET A 61 8.35 6.45 -2.88
C MET A 61 9.44 6.76 -1.88
N ALA A 62 9.65 5.87 -0.90
CA ALA A 62 10.72 6.08 0.07
C ALA A 62 12.08 6.09 -0.61
N MET A 63 12.29 5.19 -1.55
CA MET A 63 13.53 5.13 -2.29
C MET A 63 13.75 6.42 -3.09
N ILE A 64 12.71 6.90 -3.75
CA ILE A 64 12.79 8.13 -4.54
C ILE A 64 13.09 9.33 -3.64
N GLN A 65 12.42 9.43 -2.50
CA GLN A 65 12.64 10.54 -1.59
C GLN A 65 14.06 10.51 -1.01
N ALA A 66 14.57 9.32 -0.72
CA ALA A 66 15.94 9.19 -0.22
C ALA A 66 16.95 9.66 -1.28
N ALA A 67 16.69 9.30 -2.54
CA ALA A 67 17.58 9.72 -3.61
C ALA A 67 17.57 11.23 -3.78
N LYS A 68 16.40 11.84 -3.65
CA LYS A 68 16.29 13.29 -3.75
C LYS A 68 17.10 13.97 -2.66
N LYS A 69 17.02 13.45 -1.45
CA LYS A 69 17.77 14.03 -0.34
C LYS A 69 19.26 13.90 -0.55
N SER A 70 19.71 12.74 -1.00
CA SER A 70 21.12 12.51 -1.20
C SER A 70 21.68 13.34 -2.34
N ALA A 71 20.89 13.51 -3.39
CA ALA A 71 21.35 14.20 -4.56
C ALA A 71 21.53 15.67 -4.29
N ALA A 72 20.84 16.21 -3.46
CA ALA A 72 20.90 17.52 -3.06
C ALA A 72 21.42 18.50 -3.95
N PRO A 73 21.53 19.26 -3.95
CA PRO A 73 21.72 20.26 -4.39
C PRO A 73 21.46 20.80 -5.44
N PRO A 74 21.42 21.11 -5.73
CA PRO A 74 21.28 21.53 -6.55
C PRO A 74 21.19 22.37 -7.05
N LYS A 75 21.42 22.72 -7.38
CA LYS A 75 21.27 23.34 -7.87
C LYS A 75 20.81 23.22 -8.77
N SER A 76 20.89 23.19 -9.12
CA SER A 76 20.35 22.91 -9.90
C SER A 76 19.88 22.41 -10.57
N SER A 77 20.12 22.39 -10.75
CA SER A 77 19.60 21.93 -11.42
C SER A 77 19.24 21.39 -12.09
N ASN A 78 19.46 21.47 -12.21
CA ASN A 78 19.01 20.98 -12.92
C ASN A 78 18.83 20.30 -13.49
N GLN A 79 19.08 20.36 -13.46
CA GLN A 79 18.85 19.77 -14.03
C GLN A 79 18.56 19.21 -14.51
N GLN A 80 18.88 19.32 -14.81
CA GLN A 80 18.51 18.84 -15.31
C GLN A 80 18.32 18.48 -15.56
#